data_18fa5fc64e25a76a12f9ef3bfe351997
#
_entry.id   18fa5fc64e25a76a12f9ef3bfe351997
#
_cell.length_a   1.000
_cell.length_b   1.000
_cell.length_c   1.000
_cell.angle_alpha   90.00
_cell.angle_beta   90.00
_cell.angle_gamma   90.00
#
_symmetry.space_group_name_H-M   'P 1'
#
loop_
_entity.id
_entity.type
_entity.pdbx_description
1 polymer ?
#
loop_
_entity_poly.entity_id
_entity_poly.type
_entity_poly.pdbx_seq_one_letter_code
_entity_poly.pdbx_strand_id
1 'polypeptide(L)'
;MALKSDRMTELSAYRDQHFGGSMDNQERKLKEASTLYIGNLSFYTTEEQIYEVFSKCGSIKRVVMGLDKVKRTPCGFCFVEYYDREEAANCMRYVSGTRLDDRIIRTDWDVGFKEGRQYGRGKSGGQVRDEYRTDYDGGRGGYGKAALKQLSAGKEKPRYQQWVS
;
A
#
# COMPACT_ATOMS: atom_id res chain seq x y z
N MET A 1 -1.68 -25.45 15.15
CA MET A 1 -0.58 -24.99 14.30
C MET A 1 -1.01 -24.70 12.88
N ALA A 2 -1.68 -25.63 12.21
CA ALA A 2 -2.29 -25.36 10.90
C ALA A 2 -3.31 -24.21 10.96
N LEU A 3 -4.08 -24.13 12.04
CA LEU A 3 -5.08 -23.08 12.25
C LEU A 3 -4.49 -21.67 12.29
N LYS A 4 -3.30 -21.53 12.86
CA LYS A 4 -2.61 -20.23 12.94
C LYS A 4 -2.13 -19.77 11.56
N SER A 5 -1.63 -20.72 10.77
CA SER A 5 -1.20 -20.50 9.40
C SER A 5 -2.38 -20.11 8.51
N ASP A 6 -3.50 -20.76 8.70
CA ASP A 6 -4.72 -20.50 7.92
C ASP A 6 -5.28 -19.10 8.20
N ARG A 7 -5.22 -18.64 9.46
CA ARG A 7 -5.65 -17.27 9.81
C ARG A 7 -4.88 -16.21 9.05
N MET A 8 -3.57 -16.37 8.90
CA MET A 8 -2.74 -15.38 8.21
C MET A 8 -3.05 -15.31 6.72
N THR A 9 -3.67 -16.33 6.16
CA THR A 9 -4.04 -16.38 4.73
C THR A 9 -5.52 -16.14 4.50
N GLU A 10 -6.30 -15.89 5.54
CA GLU A 10 -7.71 -15.56 5.42
C GLU A 10 -7.89 -14.18 4.74
N LEU A 11 -9.03 -14.02 4.12
CA LEU A 11 -9.38 -12.74 3.51
C LEU A 11 -9.61 -11.70 4.61
N SER A 12 -9.07 -10.49 4.42
CA SER A 12 -9.37 -9.35 5.29
C SER A 12 -10.81 -8.88 5.06
N ALA A 13 -11.27 -7.96 5.91
CA ALA A 13 -12.58 -7.34 5.75
C ALA A 13 -12.64 -6.34 4.60
N TYR A 14 -11.48 -5.90 4.11
CA TYR A 14 -11.42 -4.90 3.05
C TYR A 14 -11.92 -5.45 1.71
N ARG A 15 -12.74 -4.65 1.03
CA ARG A 15 -13.18 -4.93 -0.33
C ARG A 15 -13.03 -3.67 -1.17
N ASP A 16 -12.47 -3.84 -2.37
CA ASP A 16 -12.24 -2.74 -3.29
C ASP A 16 -13.59 -2.22 -3.81
N GLN A 17 -13.90 -0.95 -3.55
CA GLN A 17 -15.12 -0.30 -3.98
C GLN A 17 -15.18 -0.10 -5.50
N HIS A 18 -14.03 -0.09 -6.16
CA HIS A 18 -13.91 0.10 -7.60
C HIS A 18 -13.98 -1.20 -8.38
N PHE A 19 -14.22 -2.33 -7.71
CA PHE A 19 -14.39 -3.60 -8.37
C PHE A 19 -15.68 -3.60 -9.18
N GLY A 20 -15.61 -3.98 -10.47
CA GLY A 20 -16.72 -3.88 -11.41
C GLY A 20 -17.72 -5.03 -11.38
N GLY A 21 -17.56 -6.01 -10.48
CA GLY A 21 -18.45 -7.17 -10.36
C GLY A 21 -19.23 -7.17 -9.06
N SER A 22 -19.97 -8.27 -8.82
CA SER A 22 -20.71 -8.46 -7.58
C SER A 22 -19.77 -8.75 -6.39
N MET A 23 -20.29 -8.60 -5.17
CA MET A 23 -19.56 -8.95 -3.94
C MET A 23 -19.15 -10.43 -3.94
N ASP A 24 -20.05 -11.31 -4.33
CA ASP A 24 -19.76 -12.75 -4.39
C ASP A 24 -18.67 -13.06 -5.41
N ASN A 25 -18.70 -12.40 -6.55
CA ASN A 25 -17.67 -12.54 -7.58
C ASN A 25 -16.32 -12.03 -7.10
N GLN A 26 -16.30 -10.90 -6.40
CA GLN A 26 -15.10 -10.33 -5.81
C GLN A 26 -14.49 -11.29 -4.79
N GLU A 27 -15.30 -11.85 -3.88
CA GLU A 27 -14.82 -12.81 -2.89
C GLU A 27 -14.28 -14.09 -3.52
N ARG A 28 -14.94 -14.60 -4.54
CA ARG A 28 -14.46 -15.78 -5.28
C ARG A 28 -13.10 -15.51 -5.90
N LYS A 29 -12.93 -14.35 -6.55
CA LYS A 29 -11.66 -13.97 -7.16
C LYS A 29 -10.56 -13.78 -6.12
N LEU A 30 -10.88 -13.24 -4.96
CA LEU A 30 -9.93 -13.12 -3.87
C LEU A 30 -9.48 -14.47 -3.34
N LYS A 31 -10.38 -15.43 -3.24
CA LYS A 31 -10.06 -16.79 -2.79
C LYS A 31 -9.20 -17.57 -3.78
N GLU A 32 -9.23 -17.20 -5.04
CA GLU A 32 -8.47 -17.84 -6.11
C GLU A 32 -7.21 -17.05 -6.49
N ALA A 33 -7.04 -15.87 -5.93
CA ALA A 33 -6.00 -14.94 -6.35
C ALA A 33 -4.59 -15.42 -6.04
N SER A 34 -3.65 -15.03 -6.87
CA SER A 34 -2.21 -15.18 -6.65
C SER A 34 -1.51 -13.82 -6.60
N THR A 35 -2.27 -12.75 -6.52
CA THR A 35 -1.78 -11.38 -6.41
C THR A 35 -1.95 -10.88 -4.98
N LEU A 36 -0.92 -10.20 -4.47
CA LEU A 36 -0.95 -9.53 -3.18
C LEU A 36 -0.86 -8.03 -3.36
N TYR A 37 -1.63 -7.31 -2.55
CA TYR A 37 -1.43 -5.89 -2.31
C TYR A 37 -0.46 -5.75 -1.14
N ILE A 38 0.58 -4.96 -1.33
CA ILE A 38 1.58 -4.68 -0.30
C ILE A 38 1.45 -3.22 0.08
N GLY A 39 1.10 -2.98 1.34
CA GLY A 39 0.88 -1.63 1.86
C GLY A 39 1.88 -1.21 2.92
N ASN A 40 1.77 0.04 3.31
CA ASN A 40 2.63 0.70 4.28
C ASN A 40 4.10 0.73 3.88
N LEU A 41 4.37 0.81 2.60
CA LEU A 41 5.73 0.96 2.09
C LEU A 41 6.21 2.40 2.25
N SER A 42 7.51 2.56 2.41
CA SER A 42 8.15 3.86 2.25
C SER A 42 8.02 4.33 0.81
N PHE A 43 7.93 5.64 0.60
CA PHE A 43 7.99 6.22 -0.75
C PHE A 43 9.35 5.98 -1.42
N TYR A 44 10.36 5.67 -0.63
CA TYR A 44 11.73 5.44 -1.12
C TYR A 44 12.03 3.97 -1.40
N THR A 45 11.12 3.05 -1.06
CA THR A 45 11.30 1.63 -1.35
C THR A 45 11.27 1.39 -2.85
N THR A 46 12.29 0.69 -3.36
CA THR A 46 12.45 0.44 -4.78
C THR A 46 11.81 -0.89 -5.20
N GLU A 47 11.53 -1.01 -6.50
CA GLU A 47 11.06 -2.26 -7.07
C GLU A 47 12.06 -3.40 -6.84
N GLU A 48 13.35 -3.13 -6.92
CA GLU A 48 14.41 -4.11 -6.67
C GLU A 48 14.35 -4.67 -5.25
N GLN A 49 14.12 -3.81 -4.26
CA GLN A 49 13.95 -4.24 -2.87
C GLN A 49 12.72 -5.15 -2.72
N ILE A 50 11.64 -4.83 -3.41
CA ILE A 50 10.43 -5.67 -3.41
C ILE A 50 10.74 -7.04 -3.99
N TYR A 51 11.40 -7.12 -5.14
CA TYR A 51 11.81 -8.39 -5.72
C TYR A 51 12.69 -9.18 -4.77
N GLU A 52 13.66 -8.56 -4.13
CA GLU A 52 14.58 -9.23 -3.21
C GLU A 52 13.84 -9.90 -2.05
N VAL A 53 12.91 -9.19 -1.44
CA VAL A 53 12.17 -9.70 -0.29
C VAL A 53 11.14 -10.76 -0.72
N PHE A 54 10.35 -10.46 -1.72
CA PHE A 54 9.18 -11.27 -2.07
C PHE A 54 9.52 -12.48 -2.92
N SER A 55 10.65 -12.48 -3.63
CA SER A 55 11.11 -13.66 -4.37
C SER A 55 11.55 -14.82 -3.47
N LYS A 56 11.80 -14.53 -2.20
CA LYS A 56 12.13 -15.58 -1.22
C LYS A 56 10.94 -16.52 -0.94
N CYS A 57 9.73 -16.06 -1.20
CA CYS A 57 8.52 -16.84 -0.96
C CYS A 57 8.08 -17.65 -2.17
N GLY A 58 8.54 -17.32 -3.35
CA GLY A 58 8.14 -17.99 -4.58
C GLY A 58 8.52 -17.21 -5.82
N SER A 59 8.15 -17.75 -6.97
CA SER A 59 8.45 -17.15 -8.27
C SER A 59 7.49 -16.01 -8.57
N ILE A 60 8.03 -14.82 -8.69
CA ILE A 60 7.27 -13.62 -8.98
C ILE A 60 6.99 -13.54 -10.49
N LYS A 61 5.72 -13.40 -10.83
CA LYS A 61 5.29 -13.17 -12.20
C LYS A 61 5.42 -11.68 -12.57
N ARG A 62 5.06 -10.79 -11.64
CA ARG A 62 5.05 -9.36 -11.90
C ARG A 62 5.03 -8.57 -10.61
N VAL A 63 5.75 -7.45 -10.59
CA VAL A 63 5.63 -6.42 -9.57
C VAL A 63 5.14 -5.15 -10.23
N VAL A 64 4.11 -4.53 -9.65
CA VAL A 64 3.60 -3.24 -10.12
C VAL A 64 3.68 -2.26 -8.96
N MET A 65 4.59 -1.29 -9.07
CA MET A 65 4.73 -0.25 -8.05
C MET A 65 3.54 0.70 -8.09
N GLY A 66 3.01 1.01 -6.90
CA GLY A 66 2.00 2.06 -6.77
C GLY A 66 2.61 3.43 -6.99
N LEU A 67 1.97 4.25 -7.80
CA LEU A 67 2.46 5.56 -8.20
C LEU A 67 1.48 6.66 -7.85
N ASP A 68 2.02 7.81 -7.45
CA ASP A 68 1.24 9.02 -7.38
C ASP A 68 0.67 9.32 -8.76
N LYS A 69 -0.61 9.60 -8.85
CA LYS A 69 -1.30 9.78 -10.12
C LYS A 69 -0.78 10.98 -10.90
N VAL A 70 -0.37 12.03 -10.20
CA VAL A 70 0.10 13.29 -10.79
C VAL A 70 1.61 13.25 -11.02
N LYS A 71 2.37 12.93 -9.98
CA LYS A 71 3.85 12.97 -10.01
C LYS A 71 4.48 11.74 -10.65
N ARG A 72 3.74 10.62 -10.70
CA ARG A 72 4.23 9.33 -11.23
C ARG A 72 5.42 8.77 -10.45
N THR A 73 5.53 9.11 -9.18
CA THR A 73 6.55 8.61 -8.27
C THR A 73 5.94 7.60 -7.29
N PRO A 74 6.75 6.69 -6.70
CA PRO A 74 6.24 5.71 -5.75
C PRO A 74 5.47 6.37 -4.61
N CYS A 75 4.32 5.81 -4.26
CA CYS A 75 3.45 6.37 -3.24
C CYS A 75 3.11 5.39 -2.11
N GLY A 76 3.94 4.36 -1.91
CA GLY A 76 3.91 3.56 -0.70
C GLY A 76 3.08 2.30 -0.74
N PHE A 77 2.79 1.78 -1.91
CA PHE A 77 2.16 0.47 -2.08
C PHE A 77 2.64 -0.18 -3.37
N CYS A 78 2.39 -1.48 -3.50
CA CYS A 78 2.65 -2.19 -4.75
C CYS A 78 1.77 -3.42 -4.83
N PHE A 79 1.70 -4.00 -6.02
CA PHE A 79 1.12 -5.32 -6.25
C PHE A 79 2.24 -6.29 -6.59
N VAL A 80 2.19 -7.48 -5.98
CA VAL A 80 3.10 -8.57 -6.30
C VAL A 80 2.26 -9.75 -6.76
N GLU A 81 2.45 -10.17 -8.00
CA GLU A 81 1.75 -11.32 -8.57
C GLU A 81 2.69 -12.51 -8.62
N TYR A 82 2.29 -13.61 -8.00
CA TYR A 82 3.01 -14.87 -8.08
C TYR A 82 2.38 -15.76 -9.14
N TYR A 83 3.12 -16.78 -9.59
CA TYR A 83 2.57 -17.76 -10.51
C TYR A 83 1.53 -18.65 -9.84
N ASP A 84 1.71 -18.97 -8.54
CA ASP A 84 0.83 -19.84 -7.77
C ASP A 84 0.29 -19.15 -6.54
N ARG A 85 -0.96 -19.50 -6.18
CA ARG A 85 -1.57 -19.02 -4.95
C ARG A 85 -0.80 -19.47 -3.70
N GLU A 86 -0.26 -20.69 -3.68
CA GLU A 86 0.51 -21.21 -2.55
C GLU A 86 1.75 -20.35 -2.26
N GLU A 87 2.42 -19.88 -3.29
CA GLU A 87 3.56 -18.99 -3.14
C GLU A 87 3.13 -17.65 -2.54
N ALA A 88 2.02 -17.10 -2.99
CA ALA A 88 1.46 -15.88 -2.42
C ALA A 88 1.02 -16.11 -0.96
N ALA A 89 0.43 -17.25 -0.66
CA ALA A 89 0.06 -17.61 0.71
C ALA A 89 1.29 -17.72 1.61
N ASN A 90 2.38 -18.30 1.12
CA ASN A 90 3.65 -18.34 1.85
C ASN A 90 4.16 -16.93 2.16
N CYS A 91 4.04 -16.02 1.22
CA CYS A 91 4.41 -14.63 1.46
C CYS A 91 3.57 -14.03 2.59
N MET A 92 2.27 -14.24 2.58
CA MET A 92 1.40 -13.74 3.65
C MET A 92 1.76 -14.32 5.02
N ARG A 93 2.13 -15.61 5.07
CA ARG A 93 2.52 -16.26 6.32
C ARG A 93 3.83 -15.73 6.91
N TYR A 94 4.81 -15.44 6.07
CA TYR A 94 6.19 -15.19 6.51
C TYR A 94 6.65 -13.75 6.33
N VAL A 95 6.04 -12.97 5.47
CA VAL A 95 6.48 -11.60 5.16
C VAL A 95 5.55 -10.54 5.73
N SER A 96 4.24 -10.82 5.82
CA SER A 96 3.30 -9.85 6.39
C SER A 96 3.67 -9.55 7.84
N GLY A 97 3.71 -8.27 8.19
CA GLY A 97 4.11 -7.83 9.52
C GLY A 97 5.61 -7.78 9.76
N THR A 98 6.43 -8.06 8.75
CA THR A 98 7.89 -7.90 8.86
C THR A 98 8.30 -6.49 8.48
N ARG A 99 9.57 -6.16 8.71
CA ARG A 99 10.11 -4.83 8.43
C ARG A 99 10.78 -4.77 7.07
N LEU A 100 10.49 -3.70 6.35
CA LEU A 100 11.21 -3.31 5.14
C LEU A 100 11.40 -1.78 5.20
N ASP A 101 12.64 -1.32 5.05
CA ASP A 101 13.00 0.10 5.20
C ASP A 101 12.48 0.70 6.52
N ASP A 102 12.71 -0.03 7.62
CA ASP A 102 12.31 0.34 8.99
C ASP A 102 10.81 0.51 9.18
N ARG A 103 10.01 -0.11 8.33
CA ARG A 103 8.55 -0.05 8.38
C ARG A 103 7.98 -1.45 8.42
N ILE A 104 6.93 -1.62 9.20
CA ILE A 104 6.17 -2.87 9.21
C ILE A 104 5.25 -2.86 8.00
N ILE A 105 5.49 -3.76 7.06
CA ILE A 105 4.69 -3.85 5.83
C ILE A 105 3.45 -4.71 6.05
N ARG A 106 2.44 -4.47 5.25
CA ARG A 106 1.18 -5.20 5.27
C ARG A 106 0.97 -5.89 3.94
N THR A 107 0.49 -7.13 4.00
CA THR A 107 0.10 -7.86 2.80
C THR A 107 -1.37 -8.22 2.88
N ASP A 108 -2.03 -8.17 1.74
CA ASP A 108 -3.44 -8.55 1.63
C ASP A 108 -3.69 -9.19 0.26
N TRP A 109 -4.70 -10.05 0.18
CA TRP A 109 -5.10 -10.64 -1.09
C TRP A 109 -5.67 -9.57 -2.01
N ASP A 110 -5.36 -9.68 -3.30
CA ASP A 110 -5.90 -8.80 -4.33
C ASP A 110 -6.49 -9.62 -5.48
N VAL A 111 -7.57 -9.11 -6.06
CA VAL A 111 -8.29 -9.81 -7.16
C VAL A 111 -7.46 -9.94 -8.43
N GLY A 112 -6.43 -9.14 -8.58
CA GLY A 112 -5.57 -9.10 -9.76
C GLY A 112 -5.42 -7.68 -10.27
N PHE A 113 -4.22 -7.39 -10.77
CA PHE A 113 -3.92 -6.06 -11.28
C PHE A 113 -4.63 -5.81 -12.60
N LYS A 114 -5.19 -4.60 -12.74
CA LYS A 114 -5.67 -4.05 -14.00
C LYS A 114 -5.08 -2.66 -14.19
N GLU A 115 -4.81 -2.30 -15.42
CA GLU A 115 -4.26 -0.98 -15.76
C GLU A 115 -5.09 0.14 -15.13
N GLY A 116 -4.42 1.07 -14.48
CA GLY A 116 -5.03 2.16 -13.73
C GLY A 116 -5.05 1.95 -12.23
N ARG A 117 -5.00 0.71 -11.76
CA ARG A 117 -4.99 0.40 -10.32
C ARG A 117 -3.66 0.73 -9.65
N GLN A 118 -2.59 0.93 -10.40
CA GLN A 118 -1.29 1.35 -9.87
C GLN A 118 -1.29 2.78 -9.34
N TYR A 119 -2.27 3.57 -9.67
CA TYR A 119 -2.30 4.97 -9.23
C TYR A 119 -2.99 5.13 -7.90
N GLY A 120 -2.47 6.04 -7.08
CA GLY A 120 -3.11 6.44 -5.84
C GLY A 120 -4.50 7.02 -6.08
N ARG A 121 -5.42 6.78 -5.15
CA ARG A 121 -6.83 7.22 -5.24
C ARG A 121 -7.12 8.44 -4.39
N GLY A 122 -6.09 9.01 -3.76
CA GLY A 122 -6.22 10.25 -3.00
C GLY A 122 -6.45 11.44 -3.91
N LYS A 123 -7.07 12.47 -3.36
CA LYS A 123 -7.40 13.71 -4.07
C LYS A 123 -6.18 14.36 -4.69
N SER A 124 -5.03 14.32 -4.02
CA SER A 124 -3.77 14.91 -4.49
C SER A 124 -2.94 13.98 -5.36
N GLY A 125 -3.39 12.75 -5.58
CA GLY A 125 -2.73 11.76 -6.43
C GLY A 125 -2.07 10.60 -5.71
N GLY A 126 -1.77 10.73 -4.42
CA GLY A 126 -1.24 9.64 -3.61
C GLY A 126 -2.33 8.74 -3.06
N GLN A 127 -2.00 7.91 -2.07
CA GLN A 127 -3.01 7.08 -1.42
C GLN A 127 -3.93 7.93 -0.56
N VAL A 128 -5.18 7.47 -0.40
CA VAL A 128 -6.20 8.17 0.40
C VAL A 128 -5.72 8.42 1.83
N ARG A 129 -5.05 7.43 2.45
CA ARG A 129 -4.54 7.59 3.82
C ARG A 129 -3.58 8.76 3.98
N ASP A 130 -2.77 9.04 2.96
CA ASP A 130 -1.80 10.13 2.99
C ASP A 130 -2.44 11.48 2.75
N GLU A 131 -3.67 11.50 2.28
CA GLU A 131 -4.44 12.73 2.14
C GLU A 131 -4.92 13.25 3.50
N TYR A 132 -5.38 12.34 4.36
CA TYR A 132 -6.11 12.70 5.58
C TYR A 132 -5.39 12.40 6.90
N ARG A 133 -4.35 11.59 6.92
CA ARG A 133 -3.65 11.27 8.16
C ARG A 133 -3.04 12.50 8.81
N THR A 134 -2.99 12.51 10.14
CA THR A 134 -2.47 13.64 10.91
C THR A 134 -1.09 13.40 11.50
N ASP A 135 -0.63 12.13 11.52
CA ASP A 135 0.69 11.77 12.04
C ASP A 135 1.81 12.16 11.07
N TYR A 136 2.99 12.36 11.63
CA TYR A 136 4.20 12.58 10.84
C TYR A 136 4.82 11.24 10.46
N ASP A 137 5.11 11.04 9.18
CA ASP A 137 5.76 9.85 8.67
C ASP A 137 6.78 10.25 7.61
N GLY A 138 8.06 10.28 8.01
CA GLY A 138 9.14 10.73 7.12
C GLY A 138 9.32 9.86 5.88
N GLY A 139 8.98 8.57 5.98
CA GLY A 139 9.02 7.65 4.83
C GLY A 139 7.89 7.86 3.83
N ARG A 140 6.89 8.66 4.19
CA ARG A 140 5.72 8.92 3.35
C ARG A 140 5.45 10.43 3.18
N GLY A 141 6.52 11.21 3.10
CA GLY A 141 6.42 12.64 2.81
C GLY A 141 6.11 13.54 4.01
N GLY A 142 6.21 13.01 5.23
CA GLY A 142 5.97 13.77 6.45
C GLY A 142 4.50 13.73 6.88
N TYR A 143 3.88 14.88 7.07
CA TYR A 143 2.45 14.94 7.42
C TYR A 143 1.56 14.63 6.22
N GLY A 144 0.32 14.21 6.46
CA GLY A 144 -0.69 14.06 5.43
C GLY A 144 -1.01 15.39 4.75
N LYS A 145 -1.57 15.34 3.55
CA LYS A 145 -1.79 16.54 2.72
C LYS A 145 -2.67 17.58 3.39
N ALA A 146 -3.77 17.16 4.02
CA ALA A 146 -4.69 18.07 4.72
C ALA A 146 -4.00 18.71 5.94
N ALA A 147 -3.24 17.94 6.72
CA ALA A 147 -2.50 18.44 7.87
C ALA A 147 -1.41 19.43 7.46
N LEU A 148 -0.69 19.12 6.37
CA LEU A 148 0.30 20.05 5.82
C LEU A 148 -0.31 21.40 5.43
N LYS A 149 -1.48 21.37 4.81
CA LYS A 149 -2.21 22.56 4.40
C LYS A 149 -2.58 23.43 5.59
N GLN A 150 -3.08 22.80 6.66
CA GLN A 150 -3.43 23.50 7.90
C GLN A 150 -2.20 24.08 8.59
N LEU A 151 -1.11 23.32 8.66
CA LEU A 151 0.13 23.78 9.26
C LEU A 151 0.73 24.96 8.51
N SER A 152 0.71 24.93 7.17
CA SER A 152 1.19 26.03 6.35
C SER A 152 0.37 27.31 6.57
N ALA A 153 -0.96 27.17 6.58
CA ALA A 153 -1.85 28.31 6.83
C ALA A 153 -1.70 28.87 8.24
N GLY A 154 -1.56 27.97 9.24
CA GLY A 154 -1.37 28.39 10.63
C GLY A 154 -0.02 29.02 10.92
N LYS A 155 1.02 28.63 10.19
CA LYS A 155 2.37 29.17 10.36
C LYS A 155 2.56 30.54 9.72
N GLU A 156 1.87 30.83 8.64
CA GLU A 156 2.03 32.09 7.93
C GLU A 156 1.58 33.28 8.77
N LYS A 157 0.40 33.23 9.38
CA LYS A 157 -0.14 34.29 10.20
C LYS A 157 0.69 34.60 11.47
N PRO A 158 0.95 33.58 12.34
CA PRO A 158 1.76 33.85 13.53
C PRO A 158 3.16 34.34 13.21
N ARG A 159 3.78 33.78 12.17
CA ARG A 159 5.13 34.19 11.77
C ARG A 159 5.14 35.61 11.28
N TYR A 160 4.16 36.01 10.50
CA TYR A 160 4.02 37.37 10.03
C TYR A 160 3.84 38.34 11.20
N GLN A 161 3.01 38.02 12.17
CA GLN A 161 2.81 38.84 13.36
C GLN A 161 4.09 38.98 14.19
N GLN A 162 4.86 37.91 14.31
CA GLN A 162 6.14 37.95 15.01
C GLN A 162 7.15 38.88 14.35
N TRP A 163 7.14 38.95 13.04
CA TRP A 163 8.04 39.82 12.29
C TRP A 163 7.64 41.30 12.35
N VAL A 164 6.36 41.55 12.43
CA VAL A 164 5.79 42.89 12.43
C VAL A 164 5.82 43.50 13.84
N SER A 165 5.68 42.69 14.84
CA SER A 165 5.72 43.12 16.23
C SER A 165 7.15 43.25 16.75
#